data_a296bd3a9702831e7b60047cba8bd7fa
#
_entry.id   a296bd3a9702831e7b60047cba8bd7fa
#
_cell.length_a   1.000
_cell.length_b   1.000
_cell.length_c   1.000
_cell.angle_alpha   90.00
_cell.angle_beta   90.00
_cell.angle_gamma   90.00
#
_symmetry.space_group_name_H-M   'P 1'
#
loop_
_entity.id
_entity.type
_entity.pdbx_description
1 polymer ?
#
loop_
_entity_poly.entity_id
_entity_poly.type
_entity_poly.pdbx_seq_one_letter_code
_entity_poly.pdbx_strand_id
1 'polypeptide(L)'
;MSCPRCGTESGPDQRFCKNCGAALGSAGVAQSSAAIPDAQAAPPQPPAMAPMNPIPEGGLTLEEVVAWLQGGGYSAKVVAAEDGKRHILSYTQGVPFDVFTPGCAAGRCASITLVIAFSTKGKFDVSQLNQWNCDVPWCKAYYDTVNDPCLDMDISLWPGGTYESLNDQFATWNTVLAKFIAQYSLR
;
A
#
# COMPACT_ATOMS: atom_id res chain seq x y z
N MET A 1 27.58 28.17 1.36
CA MET A 1 26.62 29.03 2.12
C MET A 1 26.18 28.29 3.37
N SER A 2 25.97 28.96 4.50
CA SER A 2 25.46 28.29 5.70
C SER A 2 23.93 28.30 5.74
N CYS A 3 23.35 27.22 6.22
CA CYS A 3 21.91 27.05 6.33
C CYS A 3 21.33 28.03 7.37
N PRO A 4 20.31 28.84 7.02
CA PRO A 4 19.74 29.81 7.95
C PRO A 4 18.98 29.18 9.11
N ARG A 5 18.62 27.87 9.01
CA ARG A 5 17.87 27.14 10.03
C ARG A 5 18.77 26.42 11.04
N CYS A 6 19.89 25.85 10.63
CA CYS A 6 20.73 25.00 11.49
C CYS A 6 22.24 25.30 11.41
N GLY A 7 22.67 26.31 10.65
CA GLY A 7 24.08 26.71 10.54
C GLY A 7 25.00 25.78 9.75
N THR A 8 24.50 24.63 9.26
CA THR A 8 25.33 23.67 8.54
C THR A 8 25.80 24.24 7.20
N GLU A 9 27.10 24.11 6.90
CA GLU A 9 27.64 24.52 5.60
C GLU A 9 27.14 23.62 4.47
N SER A 10 26.69 24.27 3.41
CA SER A 10 26.16 23.64 2.19
C SER A 10 26.84 24.22 0.96
N GLY A 11 27.03 23.35 -0.04
CA GLY A 11 27.63 23.76 -1.31
C GLY A 11 26.76 24.77 -2.10
N PRO A 12 27.36 25.49 -3.07
CA PRO A 12 26.66 26.54 -3.82
C PRO A 12 25.46 26.02 -4.64
N ASP A 13 25.49 24.75 -5.06
CA ASP A 13 24.47 24.14 -5.93
C ASP A 13 23.39 23.36 -5.17
N GLN A 14 23.44 23.34 -3.84
CA GLN A 14 22.46 22.60 -3.04
C GLN A 14 21.19 23.43 -2.81
N ARG A 15 20.05 22.91 -3.25
CA ARG A 15 18.74 23.53 -3.06
C ARG A 15 18.16 23.30 -1.66
N PHE A 16 18.62 22.27 -0.97
CA PHE A 16 18.17 21.91 0.38
C PHE A 16 19.35 21.62 1.31
N CYS A 17 19.22 21.95 2.57
CA CYS A 17 20.23 21.66 3.58
C CYS A 17 20.30 20.16 3.84
N LYS A 18 21.50 19.57 3.70
CA LYS A 18 21.76 18.14 3.93
C LYS A 18 21.49 17.66 5.36
N ASN A 19 21.44 18.58 6.33
CA ASN A 19 21.28 18.26 7.74
C ASN A 19 19.83 18.40 8.22
N CYS A 20 19.10 19.45 7.80
CA CYS A 20 17.75 19.73 8.30
C CYS A 20 16.67 19.84 7.22
N GLY A 21 17.00 19.61 5.96
CA GLY A 21 16.06 19.67 4.84
C GLY A 21 15.53 21.07 4.50
N ALA A 22 15.97 22.14 5.18
CA ALA A 22 15.50 23.49 4.89
C ALA A 22 15.93 23.93 3.49
N ALA A 23 15.06 24.61 2.76
CA ALA A 23 15.39 25.19 1.46
C ALA A 23 16.49 26.24 1.61
N LEU A 24 17.56 26.10 0.84
CA LEU A 24 18.66 27.06 0.75
C LEU A 24 18.34 27.97 -0.42
N GLY A 25 17.83 29.18 -0.12
CA GLY A 25 17.36 30.11 -1.12
C GLY A 25 18.40 30.42 -2.19
N SER A 26 18.05 30.25 -3.45
CA SER A 26 18.70 30.94 -4.56
C SER A 26 18.30 32.41 -4.49
N ALA A 27 19.26 33.29 -4.27
CA ALA A 27 19.07 34.72 -4.36
C ALA A 27 18.61 35.09 -5.78
N GLY A 28 17.51 35.80 -5.86
CA GLY A 28 17.18 36.64 -7.00
C GLY A 28 16.28 36.04 -8.09
N VAL A 29 15.00 35.90 -7.77
CA VAL A 29 13.98 36.22 -8.77
C VAL A 29 13.13 37.36 -8.19
N ALA A 30 13.30 38.55 -8.77
CA ALA A 30 12.46 39.69 -8.44
C ALA A 30 10.99 39.30 -8.67
N GLN A 31 10.23 39.30 -7.57
CA GLN A 31 8.77 39.21 -7.68
C GLN A 31 8.26 40.52 -8.28
N SER A 32 7.96 40.48 -9.58
CA SER A 32 7.14 41.49 -10.20
C SER A 32 5.74 41.35 -9.61
N SER A 33 5.34 42.29 -8.75
CA SER A 33 3.99 42.44 -8.30
C SER A 33 3.10 42.93 -9.47
N ALA A 34 2.69 41.95 -10.30
CA ALA A 34 1.56 42.19 -11.20
C ALA A 34 0.28 42.03 -10.37
N ALA A 35 -0.52 43.12 -10.27
CA ALA A 35 -1.80 43.09 -9.63
C ALA A 35 -2.67 41.97 -10.24
N ILE A 36 -3.13 41.05 -9.40
CA ILE A 36 -4.08 40.01 -9.79
C ILE A 36 -5.44 40.69 -9.96
N PRO A 37 -6.09 40.64 -11.13
CA PRO A 37 -7.45 41.14 -11.26
C PRO A 37 -8.39 40.26 -10.44
N ASP A 38 -9.14 40.88 -9.57
CA ASP A 38 -10.15 40.30 -8.69
C ASP A 38 -11.34 39.86 -9.56
N ALA A 39 -11.30 38.61 -10.04
CA ALA A 39 -12.43 37.82 -10.52
C ALA A 39 -12.02 36.37 -10.70
N GLN A 40 -11.69 35.69 -9.62
CA GLN A 40 -11.60 34.25 -9.68
C GLN A 40 -13.00 33.65 -9.68
N ALA A 41 -13.47 33.27 -10.89
CA ALA A 41 -14.50 32.25 -10.99
C ALA A 41 -14.01 31.03 -10.17
N ALA A 42 -14.85 30.56 -9.25
CA ALA A 42 -14.55 29.36 -8.48
C ALA A 42 -14.08 28.25 -9.44
N PRO A 43 -13.02 27.50 -9.11
CA PRO A 43 -12.59 26.41 -9.95
C PRO A 43 -13.78 25.48 -10.23
N PRO A 44 -13.93 24.95 -11.45
CA PRO A 44 -15.03 24.04 -11.76
C PRO A 44 -15.02 22.92 -10.73
N GLN A 45 -16.15 22.73 -10.06
CA GLN A 45 -16.32 21.63 -9.13
C GLN A 45 -16.06 20.33 -9.90
N PRO A 46 -15.23 19.41 -9.39
CA PRO A 46 -15.08 18.12 -10.02
C PRO A 46 -16.48 17.50 -10.19
N PRO A 47 -16.74 16.80 -11.32
CA PRO A 47 -18.02 16.16 -11.56
C PRO A 47 -18.39 15.33 -10.32
N ALA A 48 -19.65 15.44 -9.89
CA ALA A 48 -20.16 14.66 -8.76
C ALA A 48 -19.82 13.17 -9.03
N MET A 49 -18.95 12.62 -8.21
CA MET A 49 -18.60 11.20 -8.31
C MET A 49 -19.88 10.38 -8.13
N ALA A 50 -20.05 9.35 -8.96
CA ALA A 50 -21.13 8.38 -8.78
C ALA A 50 -21.11 7.87 -7.32
N PRO A 51 -22.27 7.55 -6.70
CA PRO A 51 -22.31 7.12 -5.32
C PRO A 51 -21.42 5.89 -5.15
N MET A 52 -20.28 6.07 -4.50
CA MET A 52 -19.38 4.97 -4.12
C MET A 52 -20.07 4.15 -3.03
N ASN A 53 -19.99 2.83 -3.12
CA ASN A 53 -20.52 1.93 -2.09
C ASN A 53 -19.56 1.91 -0.87
N PRO A 54 -19.82 2.65 0.22
CA PRO A 54 -18.88 2.80 1.32
C PRO A 54 -18.76 1.50 2.11
N ILE A 55 -17.55 1.23 2.57
CA ILE A 55 -17.31 0.22 3.60
C ILE A 55 -17.93 0.70 4.91
N PRO A 56 -18.62 -0.18 5.66
CA PRO A 56 -19.24 0.18 6.94
C PRO A 56 -18.25 0.78 7.95
N GLU A 57 -18.78 1.57 8.89
CA GLU A 57 -18.00 2.12 9.98
C GLU A 57 -17.24 1.03 10.75
N GLY A 58 -15.96 1.27 11.02
CA GLY A 58 -15.06 0.31 11.66
C GLY A 58 -14.48 -0.74 10.72
N GLY A 59 -14.86 -0.76 9.44
CA GLY A 59 -14.33 -1.70 8.45
C GLY A 59 -15.22 -2.92 8.21
N LEU A 60 -14.62 -4.08 7.89
CA LEU A 60 -15.33 -5.32 7.57
C LEU A 60 -15.13 -6.40 8.64
N THR A 61 -16.10 -7.28 8.81
CA THR A 61 -15.93 -8.53 9.56
C THR A 61 -15.20 -9.57 8.71
N LEU A 62 -14.69 -10.63 9.32
CA LEU A 62 -14.11 -11.76 8.60
C LEU A 62 -15.08 -12.36 7.58
N GLU A 63 -16.33 -12.53 7.98
CA GLU A 63 -17.39 -13.10 7.16
C GLU A 63 -17.74 -12.19 5.96
N GLU A 64 -17.73 -10.86 6.15
CA GLU A 64 -17.94 -9.89 5.07
C GLU A 64 -16.77 -9.91 4.07
N VAL A 65 -15.52 -10.07 4.54
CA VAL A 65 -14.35 -10.24 3.64
C VAL A 65 -14.45 -11.53 2.84
N VAL A 66 -14.86 -12.63 3.46
CA VAL A 66 -15.13 -13.91 2.75
C VAL A 66 -16.21 -13.71 1.69
N ALA A 67 -17.33 -13.09 2.03
CA ALA A 67 -18.43 -12.84 1.09
C ALA A 67 -17.99 -11.94 -0.07
N TRP A 68 -17.18 -10.93 0.19
CA TRP A 68 -16.61 -10.07 -0.85
C TRP A 68 -15.70 -10.85 -1.82
N LEU A 69 -14.77 -11.67 -1.31
CA LEU A 69 -13.92 -12.52 -2.16
C LEU A 69 -14.76 -13.50 -3.00
N GLN A 70 -15.71 -14.16 -2.38
CA GLN A 70 -16.60 -15.11 -3.08
C GLN A 70 -17.47 -14.41 -4.14
N GLY A 71 -17.96 -13.21 -3.84
CA GLY A 71 -18.70 -12.37 -4.80
C GLY A 71 -17.85 -11.96 -6.00
N GLY A 72 -16.52 -11.82 -5.82
CA GLY A 72 -15.54 -11.61 -6.87
C GLY A 72 -15.13 -12.89 -7.63
N GLY A 73 -15.71 -14.05 -7.30
CA GLY A 73 -15.41 -15.33 -7.95
C GLY A 73 -14.21 -16.09 -7.36
N TYR A 74 -13.68 -15.65 -6.22
CA TYR A 74 -12.55 -16.31 -5.55
C TYR A 74 -13.05 -17.33 -4.52
N SER A 75 -12.35 -18.47 -4.43
CA SER A 75 -12.58 -19.40 -3.32
C SER A 75 -12.04 -18.78 -2.02
N ALA A 76 -12.86 -18.69 -1.00
CA ALA A 76 -12.46 -18.13 0.29
C ALA A 76 -13.16 -18.85 1.44
N LYS A 77 -12.40 -19.11 2.51
CA LYS A 77 -12.93 -19.71 3.75
C LYS A 77 -12.15 -19.24 4.97
N VAL A 78 -12.82 -19.14 6.10
CA VAL A 78 -12.15 -18.89 7.38
C VAL A 78 -11.46 -20.17 7.84
N VAL A 79 -10.21 -20.05 8.26
CA VAL A 79 -9.41 -21.11 8.87
C VAL A 79 -8.86 -20.62 10.21
N ALA A 80 -8.49 -21.55 11.09
CA ALA A 80 -7.82 -21.25 12.34
C ALA A 80 -6.37 -21.68 12.24
N ALA A 81 -5.45 -20.81 12.65
CA ALA A 81 -4.05 -21.14 12.83
C ALA A 81 -3.85 -21.98 14.10
N GLU A 82 -2.67 -22.57 14.28
CA GLU A 82 -2.32 -23.38 15.48
C GLU A 82 -2.42 -22.57 16.79
N ASP A 83 -2.19 -21.26 16.73
CA ASP A 83 -2.34 -20.34 17.87
C ASP A 83 -3.80 -19.93 18.15
N GLY A 84 -4.76 -20.50 17.40
CA GLY A 84 -6.19 -20.23 17.51
C GLY A 84 -6.65 -18.95 16.84
N LYS A 85 -5.75 -18.16 16.24
CA LYS A 85 -6.14 -16.97 15.47
C LYS A 85 -6.82 -17.37 14.17
N ARG A 86 -7.87 -16.65 13.84
CA ARG A 86 -8.65 -16.88 12.61
C ARG A 86 -8.11 -15.98 11.50
N HIS A 87 -7.98 -16.53 10.31
CA HIS A 87 -7.68 -15.79 9.08
C HIS A 87 -8.46 -16.40 7.91
N ILE A 88 -8.36 -15.82 6.74
CA ILE A 88 -9.05 -16.32 5.55
C ILE A 88 -8.01 -16.92 4.63
N LEU A 89 -8.23 -18.17 4.20
CA LEU A 89 -7.50 -18.81 3.11
C LEU A 89 -8.28 -18.61 1.81
N SER A 90 -7.61 -18.08 0.80
CA SER A 90 -8.16 -17.85 -0.54
C SER A 90 -7.16 -18.30 -1.61
N TYR A 91 -7.58 -18.24 -2.87
CA TYR A 91 -6.76 -18.67 -4.01
C TYR A 91 -6.86 -17.66 -5.14
N THR A 92 -5.73 -17.35 -5.76
CA THR A 92 -5.67 -16.59 -7.02
C THR A 92 -4.54 -17.14 -7.88
N GLN A 93 -4.70 -17.15 -9.20
CA GLN A 93 -3.68 -17.63 -10.16
C GLN A 93 -3.15 -19.05 -9.87
N GLY A 94 -3.96 -19.88 -9.23
CA GLY A 94 -3.60 -21.25 -8.86
C GLY A 94 -2.75 -21.38 -7.60
N VAL A 95 -2.46 -20.27 -6.90
CA VAL A 95 -1.70 -20.28 -5.64
C VAL A 95 -2.57 -19.84 -4.46
N PRO A 96 -2.40 -20.47 -3.26
CA PRO A 96 -3.07 -20.04 -2.06
C PRO A 96 -2.46 -18.72 -1.53
N PHE A 97 -3.28 -17.90 -0.90
CA PHE A 97 -2.85 -16.76 -0.13
C PHE A 97 -3.72 -16.60 1.11
N ASP A 98 -3.17 -16.01 2.14
CA ASP A 98 -3.87 -15.74 3.38
C ASP A 98 -4.32 -14.29 3.45
N VAL A 99 -5.47 -14.04 4.08
CA VAL A 99 -5.95 -12.70 4.40
C VAL A 99 -6.06 -12.59 5.92
N PHE A 100 -5.18 -11.80 6.49
CA PHE A 100 -5.22 -11.44 7.90
C PHE A 100 -6.01 -10.16 8.09
N THR A 101 -6.60 -10.01 9.26
CA THR A 101 -7.41 -8.85 9.64
C THR A 101 -6.83 -8.23 10.91
N PRO A 102 -5.76 -7.45 10.81
CA PRO A 102 -5.19 -6.77 11.98
C PRO A 102 -6.10 -5.63 12.46
N GLY A 103 -5.98 -5.29 13.74
CA GLY A 103 -6.64 -4.11 14.30
C GLY A 103 -8.16 -4.20 14.37
N CYS A 104 -8.73 -5.38 14.61
CA CYS A 104 -10.17 -5.53 14.75
C CYS A 104 -10.66 -5.00 16.12
N ALA A 105 -11.77 -4.26 16.10
CA ALA A 105 -12.48 -3.78 17.26
C ALA A 105 -13.98 -4.09 17.10
N ALA A 106 -14.61 -4.60 18.15
CA ALA A 106 -16.03 -4.99 18.13
C ALA A 106 -16.41 -5.92 16.94
N GLY A 107 -15.48 -6.79 16.50
CA GLY A 107 -15.68 -7.73 15.41
C GLY A 107 -15.50 -7.15 14.00
N ARG A 108 -15.23 -5.85 13.87
CA ARG A 108 -14.93 -5.19 12.59
C ARG A 108 -13.45 -4.83 12.50
N CYS A 109 -12.88 -4.90 11.32
CA CYS A 109 -11.45 -4.76 11.08
C CYS A 109 -11.21 -3.60 10.11
N ALA A 110 -10.43 -2.62 10.56
CA ALA A 110 -10.16 -1.40 9.79
C ALA A 110 -9.17 -1.62 8.64
N SER A 111 -8.53 -2.78 8.59
CA SER A 111 -7.60 -3.15 7.52
C SER A 111 -7.59 -4.66 7.29
N ILE A 112 -7.12 -5.05 6.11
CA ILE A 112 -6.73 -6.42 5.79
C ILE A 112 -5.30 -6.44 5.28
N THR A 113 -4.60 -7.55 5.51
CA THR A 113 -3.28 -7.83 4.94
C THR A 113 -3.36 -9.10 4.10
N LEU A 114 -3.08 -8.99 2.81
CA LEU A 114 -2.96 -10.11 1.90
C LEU A 114 -1.52 -10.64 1.99
N VAL A 115 -1.34 -11.94 2.19
CA VAL A 115 -0.01 -12.54 2.39
C VAL A 115 0.12 -13.82 1.59
N ILE A 116 1.25 -14.02 0.95
CA ILE A 116 1.64 -15.30 0.36
C ILE A 116 3.08 -15.63 0.73
N ALA A 117 3.36 -16.88 1.01
CA ALA A 117 4.70 -17.42 1.19
C ALA A 117 4.97 -18.53 0.15
N PHE A 118 6.19 -18.56 -0.37
CA PHE A 118 6.61 -19.54 -1.38
C PHE A 118 7.71 -20.42 -0.81
N SER A 119 7.47 -21.73 -0.71
CA SER A 119 8.49 -22.64 -0.21
C SER A 119 9.62 -22.83 -1.23
N THR A 120 10.76 -22.20 -0.97
CA THR A 120 11.96 -22.25 -1.81
C THR A 120 13.08 -23.11 -1.21
N LYS A 121 12.86 -23.65 -0.02
CA LYS A 121 13.86 -24.42 0.74
C LYS A 121 15.17 -23.64 0.94
N GLY A 122 15.07 -22.34 1.21
CA GLY A 122 16.20 -21.46 1.48
C GLY A 122 17.08 -21.13 0.27
N LYS A 123 16.59 -21.34 -0.96
CA LYS A 123 17.37 -21.09 -2.20
C LYS A 123 17.14 -19.70 -2.81
N PHE A 124 16.45 -18.84 -2.11
CA PHE A 124 16.17 -17.49 -2.61
C PHE A 124 17.20 -16.49 -2.08
N ASP A 125 17.64 -15.53 -2.90
CA ASP A 125 18.62 -14.52 -2.50
C ASP A 125 17.93 -13.27 -1.95
N VAL A 126 18.30 -12.83 -0.75
CA VAL A 126 17.77 -11.64 -0.08
C VAL A 126 17.94 -10.36 -0.91
N SER A 127 18.99 -10.28 -1.72
CA SER A 127 19.23 -9.13 -2.61
C SER A 127 18.09 -8.93 -3.61
N GLN A 128 17.47 -10.03 -4.05
CA GLN A 128 16.32 -10.00 -4.96
C GLN A 128 15.08 -9.38 -4.32
N LEU A 129 14.84 -9.63 -3.01
CA LEU A 129 13.74 -9.02 -2.28
C LEU A 129 13.95 -7.50 -2.09
N ASN A 130 15.18 -7.09 -1.78
CA ASN A 130 15.52 -5.69 -1.69
C ASN A 130 15.33 -4.97 -3.02
N GLN A 131 15.77 -5.59 -4.12
CA GLN A 131 15.57 -5.02 -5.46
C GLN A 131 14.09 -4.92 -5.80
N TRP A 132 13.30 -5.97 -5.49
CA TRP A 132 11.85 -5.93 -5.64
C TRP A 132 11.22 -4.75 -4.92
N ASN A 133 11.55 -4.54 -3.65
CA ASN A 133 11.01 -3.46 -2.84
C ASN A 133 11.40 -2.06 -3.33
N CYS A 134 12.52 -1.93 -4.06
CA CYS A 134 12.92 -0.69 -4.73
C CYS A 134 12.10 -0.44 -6.01
N ASP A 135 11.79 -1.51 -6.75
CA ASP A 135 11.23 -1.42 -8.10
C ASP A 135 9.70 -1.50 -8.14
N VAL A 136 9.09 -2.11 -7.13
CA VAL A 136 7.65 -2.41 -7.12
C VAL A 136 6.99 -1.78 -5.90
N PRO A 137 6.17 -0.74 -6.09
CA PRO A 137 5.39 -0.15 -5.01
C PRO A 137 4.23 -1.07 -4.59
N TRP A 138 3.60 -0.72 -3.48
CA TRP A 138 2.36 -1.29 -2.94
C TRP A 138 2.49 -2.59 -2.17
N CYS A 139 3.49 -3.44 -2.48
CA CYS A 139 3.70 -4.71 -1.81
C CYS A 139 5.09 -4.77 -1.19
N LYS A 140 5.22 -5.45 -0.06
CA LYS A 140 6.49 -5.74 0.60
C LYS A 140 6.89 -7.19 0.32
N ALA A 141 8.16 -7.39 -0.07
CA ALA A 141 8.75 -8.70 -0.16
C ALA A 141 9.77 -8.89 0.96
N TYR A 142 9.70 -10.00 1.69
CA TYR A 142 10.56 -10.31 2.83
C TYR A 142 10.71 -11.82 3.02
N TYR A 143 11.57 -12.24 3.94
CA TYR A 143 11.63 -13.63 4.40
C TYR A 143 10.80 -13.84 5.64
N ASP A 144 10.11 -14.97 5.70
CA ASP A 144 9.53 -15.46 6.93
C ASP A 144 10.59 -16.09 7.86
N THR A 145 10.14 -16.67 8.96
CA THR A 145 11.01 -17.26 9.99
C THR A 145 11.74 -18.53 9.53
N VAL A 146 11.32 -19.13 8.42
CA VAL A 146 11.94 -20.33 7.83
C VAL A 146 12.71 -20.03 6.54
N ASN A 147 12.92 -18.75 6.25
CA ASN A 147 13.61 -18.20 5.07
C ASN A 147 12.90 -18.51 3.73
N ASP A 148 11.59 -18.60 3.76
CA ASP A 148 10.79 -18.61 2.55
C ASP A 148 10.41 -17.17 2.13
N PRO A 149 10.48 -16.82 0.84
CA PRO A 149 10.11 -15.50 0.36
C PRO A 149 8.60 -15.29 0.46
N CYS A 150 8.24 -14.19 1.11
CA CYS A 150 6.86 -13.75 1.26
C CYS A 150 6.61 -12.46 0.48
N LEU A 151 5.40 -12.29 0.03
CA LEU A 151 4.87 -11.03 -0.48
C LEU A 151 3.64 -10.67 0.32
N ASP A 152 3.55 -9.42 0.79
CA ASP A 152 2.34 -8.91 1.44
C ASP A 152 1.88 -7.56 0.88
N MET A 153 0.61 -7.27 1.10
CA MET A 153 -0.02 -5.99 0.78
C MET A 153 -1.06 -5.65 1.85
N ASP A 154 -0.88 -4.49 2.48
CA ASP A 154 -1.84 -3.93 3.42
C ASP A 154 -2.89 -3.09 2.70
N ILE A 155 -4.17 -3.32 2.99
CA ILE A 155 -5.31 -2.57 2.46
C ILE A 155 -6.06 -1.93 3.62
N SER A 156 -6.13 -0.59 3.62
CA SER A 156 -6.95 0.15 4.58
C SER A 156 -8.42 0.13 4.16
N LEU A 157 -9.28 -0.28 5.07
CA LEU A 157 -10.73 -0.34 4.89
C LEU A 157 -11.45 0.84 5.56
N TRP A 158 -10.90 1.37 6.64
CA TRP A 158 -11.49 2.45 7.43
C TRP A 158 -10.41 3.37 8.02
N PRO A 159 -10.64 4.69 8.09
CA PRO A 159 -11.83 5.42 7.59
C PRO A 159 -11.81 5.68 6.09
N GLY A 160 -12.99 5.84 5.49
CA GLY A 160 -13.18 6.35 4.13
C GLY A 160 -12.98 5.34 3.00
N GLY A 161 -12.82 4.05 3.31
CA GLY A 161 -12.75 3.00 2.29
C GLY A 161 -14.09 2.77 1.59
N THR A 162 -14.02 2.32 0.34
CA THR A 162 -15.18 1.89 -0.47
C THR A 162 -14.92 0.52 -1.07
N TYR A 163 -15.98 -0.19 -1.45
CA TYR A 163 -15.82 -1.47 -2.13
C TYR A 163 -15.14 -1.33 -3.51
N GLU A 164 -15.31 -0.20 -4.19
CA GLU A 164 -14.61 0.10 -5.44
C GLU A 164 -13.09 0.21 -5.19
N SER A 165 -12.69 0.99 -4.17
CA SER A 165 -11.27 1.10 -3.78
C SER A 165 -10.68 -0.25 -3.35
N LEU A 166 -11.45 -1.07 -2.63
CA LEU A 166 -11.04 -2.41 -2.23
C LEU A 166 -10.83 -3.31 -3.46
N ASN A 167 -11.74 -3.26 -4.44
CA ASN A 167 -11.60 -4.00 -5.69
C ASN A 167 -10.37 -3.58 -6.50
N ASP A 168 -10.10 -2.27 -6.60
CA ASP A 168 -8.94 -1.74 -7.31
C ASP A 168 -7.62 -2.14 -6.65
N GLN A 169 -7.56 -2.10 -5.32
CA GLN A 169 -6.39 -2.54 -4.57
C GLN A 169 -6.17 -4.06 -4.71
N PHE A 170 -7.24 -4.85 -4.72
CA PHE A 170 -7.15 -6.28 -4.95
C PHE A 170 -6.74 -6.63 -6.40
N ALA A 171 -7.17 -5.87 -7.38
CA ALA A 171 -6.69 -5.99 -8.77
C ALA A 171 -5.18 -5.67 -8.85
N THR A 172 -4.72 -4.67 -8.09
CA THR A 172 -3.29 -4.35 -7.95
C THR A 172 -2.53 -5.52 -7.32
N TRP A 173 -3.04 -6.11 -6.23
CA TRP A 173 -2.47 -7.33 -5.64
C TRP A 173 -2.29 -8.45 -6.67
N ASN A 174 -3.33 -8.78 -7.42
CA ASN A 174 -3.28 -9.83 -8.44
C ASN A 174 -2.22 -9.55 -9.51
N THR A 175 -2.08 -8.29 -9.93
CA THR A 175 -1.08 -7.88 -10.93
C THR A 175 0.34 -7.99 -10.39
N VAL A 176 0.56 -7.51 -9.17
CA VAL A 176 1.87 -7.54 -8.51
C VAL A 176 2.28 -8.97 -8.18
N LEU A 177 1.36 -9.79 -7.69
CA LEU A 177 1.60 -11.21 -7.42
C LEU A 177 1.99 -11.97 -8.69
N ALA A 178 1.28 -11.75 -9.82
CA ALA A 178 1.64 -12.35 -11.10
C ALA A 178 3.07 -12.00 -11.52
N LYS A 179 3.43 -10.72 -11.36
CA LYS A 179 4.80 -10.25 -11.66
C LYS A 179 5.83 -10.93 -10.75
N PHE A 180 5.54 -11.04 -9.45
CA PHE A 180 6.44 -11.68 -8.47
C PHE A 180 6.68 -13.15 -8.81
N ILE A 181 5.62 -13.90 -9.06
CA ILE A 181 5.67 -15.31 -9.47
C ILE A 181 6.49 -15.48 -10.76
N ALA A 182 6.22 -14.66 -11.78
CA ALA A 182 6.90 -14.75 -13.07
C ALA A 182 8.38 -14.38 -12.97
N GLN A 183 8.71 -13.30 -12.26
CA GLN A 183 10.09 -12.80 -12.14
C GLN A 183 10.99 -13.80 -11.43
N TYR A 184 10.49 -14.52 -10.43
CA TYR A 184 11.27 -15.41 -9.60
C TYR A 184 10.98 -16.91 -9.83
N SER A 185 10.13 -17.22 -10.83
CA SER A 185 9.74 -18.59 -11.17
C SER A 185 9.19 -19.38 -9.96
N LEU A 186 8.41 -18.72 -9.11
CA LEU A 186 7.82 -19.29 -7.90
C LEU A 186 6.56 -20.14 -8.23
N ARG A 187 6.30 -21.17 -7.42
CA ARG A 187 5.15 -22.08 -7.59
C ARG A 187 4.66 -22.58 -6.23
#